data_553770c37056555ffe43185596ee494a
#
_entry.id   553770c37056555ffe43185596ee494a
#
_cell.length_a   1.000
_cell.length_b   1.000
_cell.length_c   1.000
_cell.angle_alpha   90.00
_cell.angle_beta   90.00
_cell.angle_gamma   90.00
#
_symmetry.space_group_name_H-M   'P 1'
#
loop_
_entity.id
_entity.type
_entity.pdbx_description
1 polymer ?
#
loop_
_entity_poly.entity_id
_entity_poly.type
_entity_poly.pdbx_seq_one_letter_code
_entity_poly.pdbx_strand_id
1 'polypeptide(L)'
;MAKKKSSGNAGLILTVVVLLLGVAAFCMAFLVAVKYVTSKGDLVNEFTGFQSMFGYTSKKEALGVTVETGYLAFSFMSTLAFVLPLVGAGVSVVNNKIAKLVGALLMIAGAVLMFLVPSLVVFATGEALSTTAVAVATLEASTAKLGIGAIIGGICAGLGGLVAGYAALKK
;
A
#
# COMPACT_ATOMS: atom_id res chain seq x y z
N MET A 1 43.16 -16.25 17.46
CA MET A 1 41.72 -16.05 17.85
C MET A 1 41.18 -14.67 17.44
N ALA A 2 40.88 -14.46 16.16
CA ALA A 2 40.39 -13.16 15.68
C ALA A 2 39.40 -13.30 14.51
N LYS A 3 38.29 -14.04 14.70
CA LYS A 3 37.29 -14.25 13.64
C LYS A 3 35.83 -14.10 14.08
N LYS A 4 35.54 -13.43 15.20
CA LYS A 4 34.17 -13.34 15.76
C LYS A 4 33.49 -11.95 15.65
N LYS A 5 34.16 -10.93 15.10
CA LYS A 5 33.62 -9.56 15.02
C LYS A 5 32.85 -9.21 13.71
N SER A 6 33.00 -10.01 12.66
CA SER A 6 32.40 -9.72 11.34
C SER A 6 30.92 -10.12 11.23
N SER A 7 30.45 -11.08 12.00
CA SER A 7 29.08 -11.59 11.91
C SER A 7 28.02 -10.63 12.49
N GLY A 8 28.38 -9.82 13.48
CA GLY A 8 27.45 -8.87 14.12
C GLY A 8 27.04 -7.72 13.19
N ASN A 9 27.98 -7.17 12.44
CA ASN A 9 27.73 -6.03 11.56
C ASN A 9 26.85 -6.39 10.36
N ALA A 10 27.03 -7.59 9.78
CA ALA A 10 26.21 -8.05 8.66
C ALA A 10 24.72 -8.22 9.05
N GLY A 11 24.44 -8.73 10.25
CA GLY A 11 23.07 -8.86 10.76
C GLY A 11 22.40 -7.52 11.00
N LEU A 12 23.15 -6.54 11.52
CA LEU A 12 22.65 -5.19 11.74
C LEU A 12 22.33 -4.48 10.42
N ILE A 13 23.23 -4.58 9.43
CA ILE A 13 23.02 -4.00 8.10
C ILE A 13 21.75 -4.56 7.45
N LEU A 14 21.54 -5.89 7.49
CA LEU A 14 20.33 -6.51 6.94
C LEU A 14 19.07 -6.00 7.63
N THR A 15 19.10 -5.84 8.96
CA THR A 15 17.95 -5.31 9.71
C THR A 15 17.64 -3.87 9.31
N VAL A 16 18.64 -3.01 9.15
CA VAL A 16 18.47 -1.62 8.69
C VAL A 16 17.88 -1.58 7.28
N VAL A 17 18.37 -2.42 6.37
CA VAL A 17 17.83 -2.51 5.00
C VAL A 17 16.36 -2.91 5.00
N VAL A 18 15.97 -3.91 5.79
CA VAL A 18 14.57 -4.33 5.94
C VAL A 18 13.71 -3.18 6.45
N LEU A 19 14.18 -2.45 7.47
CA LEU A 19 13.45 -1.31 8.02
C LEU A 19 13.25 -0.21 6.97
N LEU A 20 14.30 0.15 6.24
CA LEU A 20 14.24 1.16 5.18
C LEU A 20 13.26 0.74 4.07
N LEU A 21 13.26 -0.53 3.65
CA LEU A 21 12.34 -1.04 2.63
C LEU A 21 10.88 -1.02 3.12
N GLY A 22 10.62 -1.35 4.38
CA GLY A 22 9.27 -1.28 4.95
C GLY A 22 8.75 0.15 5.06
N VAL A 23 9.59 1.09 5.49
CA VAL A 23 9.26 2.52 5.51
C VAL A 23 9.04 3.04 4.10
N ALA A 24 9.91 2.70 3.15
CA ALA A 24 9.75 3.09 1.75
C ALA A 24 8.42 2.57 1.17
N ALA A 25 8.07 1.29 1.42
CA ALA A 25 6.82 0.72 0.98
C ALA A 25 5.60 1.49 1.53
N PHE A 26 5.63 1.86 2.80
CA PHE A 26 4.57 2.69 3.40
C PHE A 26 4.53 4.10 2.79
N CYS A 27 5.67 4.74 2.57
CA CYS A 27 5.74 6.07 1.95
C CYS A 27 5.16 6.09 0.53
N MET A 28 5.12 4.96 -0.18
CA MET A 28 4.48 4.87 -1.50
C MET A 28 2.95 5.07 -1.44
N ALA A 29 2.34 5.04 -0.24
CA ALA A 29 0.94 5.42 -0.06
C ALA A 29 0.63 6.90 -0.43
N PHE A 30 1.64 7.78 -0.44
CA PHE A 30 1.48 9.16 -0.91
C PHE A 30 1.39 9.27 -2.44
N LEU A 31 1.81 8.26 -3.16
CA LEU A 31 1.76 8.21 -4.62
C LEU A 31 0.46 7.57 -5.10
N VAL A 32 0.19 7.72 -6.39
CA VAL A 32 -0.98 7.11 -7.04
C VAL A 32 -0.91 5.59 -6.93
N ALA A 33 -1.90 5.01 -6.25
CA ALA A 33 -2.00 3.56 -6.05
C ALA A 33 -2.99 2.90 -7.02
N VAL A 34 -4.05 3.60 -7.41
CA VAL A 34 -5.07 3.10 -8.34
C VAL A 34 -5.39 4.15 -9.39
N LYS A 35 -5.54 3.70 -10.64
CA LYS A 35 -5.98 4.51 -11.78
C LYS A 35 -7.22 3.88 -12.38
N TYR A 36 -8.20 4.70 -12.71
CA TYR A 36 -9.39 4.28 -13.43
C TYR A 36 -9.32 4.81 -14.87
N VAL A 37 -9.45 3.92 -15.82
CA VAL A 37 -9.36 4.25 -17.24
C VAL A 37 -10.58 3.75 -18.00
N THR A 38 -11.00 4.50 -19.02
CA THR A 38 -12.07 4.08 -19.95
C THR A 38 -11.60 2.88 -20.78
N SER A 39 -12.53 2.24 -21.48
CA SER A 39 -12.23 1.19 -22.48
C SER A 39 -11.31 1.67 -23.60
N LYS A 40 -11.28 3.00 -23.87
CA LYS A 40 -10.38 3.63 -24.85
C LYS A 40 -9.00 3.96 -24.31
N GLY A 41 -8.80 3.79 -22.99
CA GLY A 41 -7.52 4.08 -22.31
C GLY A 41 -7.41 5.49 -21.73
N ASP A 42 -8.44 6.32 -21.85
CA ASP A 42 -8.45 7.67 -21.28
C ASP A 42 -8.55 7.60 -19.76
N LEU A 43 -7.78 8.46 -19.07
CA LEU A 43 -7.79 8.54 -17.61
C LEU A 43 -9.11 9.16 -17.13
N VAL A 44 -9.84 8.42 -16.31
CA VAL A 44 -11.08 8.90 -15.66
C VAL A 44 -10.74 9.56 -14.33
N ASN A 45 -10.02 8.85 -13.47
CA ASN A 45 -9.59 9.35 -12.17
C ASN A 45 -8.39 8.56 -11.65
N GLU A 46 -7.65 9.16 -10.71
CA GLU A 46 -6.57 8.46 -10.02
C GLU A 46 -6.59 8.78 -8.52
N PHE A 47 -6.25 7.79 -7.71
CA PHE A 47 -6.27 7.89 -6.27
C PHE A 47 -4.95 7.47 -5.67
N THR A 48 -4.49 8.22 -4.67
CA THR A 48 -3.31 7.86 -3.89
C THR A 48 -3.60 6.66 -2.98
N GLY A 49 -2.55 6.03 -2.45
CA GLY A 49 -2.71 4.98 -1.44
C GLY A 49 -3.49 5.47 -0.22
N PHE A 50 -3.24 6.69 0.26
CA PHE A 50 -4.01 7.27 1.38
C PHE A 50 -5.49 7.45 1.06
N GLN A 51 -5.81 7.91 -0.15
CA GLN A 51 -7.20 8.03 -0.57
C GLN A 51 -7.89 6.67 -0.71
N SER A 52 -7.15 5.64 -1.14
CA SER A 52 -7.69 4.28 -1.21
C SER A 52 -7.83 3.61 0.16
N MET A 53 -7.05 4.03 1.16
CA MET A 53 -7.17 3.56 2.55
C MET A 53 -8.33 4.21 3.29
N PHE A 54 -8.35 5.56 3.31
CA PHE A 54 -9.23 6.33 4.18
C PHE A 54 -10.48 6.86 3.47
N GLY A 55 -10.58 6.65 2.17
CA GLY A 55 -11.63 7.20 1.34
C GLY A 55 -11.28 8.59 0.78
N TYR A 56 -12.07 9.04 -0.17
CA TYR A 56 -11.88 10.34 -0.82
C TYR A 56 -13.21 10.99 -1.18
N THR A 57 -13.38 12.23 -0.75
CA THR A 57 -14.50 13.09 -1.08
C THR A 57 -13.96 14.40 -1.67
N SER A 58 -14.42 14.76 -2.86
CA SER A 58 -14.11 16.06 -3.48
C SER A 58 -15.18 17.06 -3.14
N LYS A 59 -14.76 18.26 -2.75
CA LYS A 59 -15.65 19.42 -2.53
C LYS A 59 -15.44 20.40 -3.68
N LYS A 60 -16.51 20.74 -4.37
CA LYS A 60 -16.50 21.76 -5.43
C LYS A 60 -17.52 22.83 -5.10
N GLU A 61 -17.10 24.09 -5.13
CA GLU A 61 -18.01 25.22 -5.02
C GLU A 61 -18.44 25.64 -6.42
N ALA A 62 -19.76 25.69 -6.66
CA ALA A 62 -20.34 26.20 -7.86
C ALA A 62 -21.54 27.10 -7.50
N LEU A 63 -21.53 28.33 -7.98
CA LEU A 63 -22.60 29.32 -7.75
C LEU A 63 -22.93 29.55 -6.26
N GLY A 64 -21.90 29.52 -5.37
CA GLY A 64 -22.09 29.72 -3.92
C GLY A 64 -22.66 28.50 -3.18
N VAL A 65 -22.77 27.35 -3.85
CA VAL A 65 -23.17 26.07 -3.23
C VAL A 65 -21.98 25.11 -3.24
N THR A 66 -21.67 24.56 -2.07
CA THR A 66 -20.64 23.52 -1.95
C THR A 66 -21.26 22.17 -2.28
N VAL A 67 -20.80 21.55 -3.36
CA VAL A 67 -21.20 20.20 -3.75
C VAL A 67 -20.11 19.22 -3.30
N GLU A 68 -20.46 18.30 -2.43
CA GLU A 68 -19.59 17.21 -1.99
C GLU A 68 -19.85 15.96 -2.82
N THR A 69 -18.78 15.40 -3.41
CA THR A 69 -18.85 14.17 -4.20
C THR A 69 -17.93 13.13 -3.58
N GLY A 70 -18.50 12.09 -2.99
CA GLY A 70 -17.78 10.95 -2.47
C GLY A 70 -17.39 10.01 -3.61
N TYR A 71 -16.11 9.64 -3.69
CA TYR A 71 -15.60 8.65 -4.65
C TYR A 71 -15.31 7.33 -3.98
N LEU A 72 -14.54 7.38 -2.90
CA LEU A 72 -14.06 6.20 -2.18
C LEU A 72 -14.47 6.25 -0.71
N ALA A 73 -14.82 5.09 -0.16
CA ALA A 73 -15.02 4.87 1.27
C ALA A 73 -13.75 4.28 1.92
N PHE A 74 -13.74 4.21 3.24
CA PHE A 74 -12.69 3.54 3.99
C PHE A 74 -12.57 2.07 3.56
N SER A 75 -11.35 1.63 3.24
CA SER A 75 -11.05 0.25 2.92
C SER A 75 -10.03 -0.32 3.91
N PHE A 76 -10.47 -1.23 4.75
CA PHE A 76 -9.62 -1.93 5.72
C PHE A 76 -8.52 -2.75 5.01
N MET A 77 -8.85 -3.41 3.91
CA MET A 77 -7.89 -4.22 3.15
C MET A 77 -6.82 -3.38 2.47
N SER A 78 -7.20 -2.22 1.91
CA SER A 78 -6.23 -1.26 1.37
C SER A 78 -5.32 -0.70 2.47
N THR A 79 -5.87 -0.47 3.68
CA THR A 79 -5.07 -0.04 4.84
C THR A 79 -4.05 -1.12 5.23
N LEU A 80 -4.47 -2.38 5.31
CA LEU A 80 -3.55 -3.49 5.57
C LEU A 80 -2.45 -3.59 4.52
N ALA A 81 -2.76 -3.38 3.24
CA ALA A 81 -1.78 -3.45 2.16
C ALA A 81 -0.54 -2.56 2.42
N PHE A 82 -0.77 -1.33 2.89
CA PHE A 82 0.32 -0.37 3.13
C PHE A 82 0.91 -0.45 4.55
N VAL A 83 0.12 -0.85 5.56
CA VAL A 83 0.57 -0.90 6.96
C VAL A 83 1.34 -2.19 7.26
N LEU A 84 0.96 -3.34 6.69
CA LEU A 84 1.63 -4.62 6.93
C LEU A 84 3.14 -4.61 6.66
N PRO A 85 3.65 -4.02 5.56
CA PRO A 85 5.08 -3.94 5.33
C PRO A 85 5.82 -3.16 6.42
N LEU A 86 5.24 -2.07 6.91
CA LEU A 86 5.82 -1.27 7.99
C LEU A 86 5.88 -2.05 9.31
N VAL A 87 4.76 -2.70 9.68
CA VAL A 87 4.68 -3.55 10.88
C VAL A 87 5.66 -4.73 10.76
N GLY A 88 5.68 -5.39 9.60
CA GLY A 88 6.59 -6.51 9.32
C GLY A 88 8.07 -6.12 9.44
N ALA A 89 8.43 -4.94 8.91
CA ALA A 89 9.78 -4.39 9.07
C ALA A 89 10.10 -4.13 10.54
N GLY A 90 9.19 -3.52 11.31
CA GLY A 90 9.34 -3.28 12.75
C GLY A 90 9.53 -4.56 13.55
N VAL A 91 8.73 -5.59 13.28
CA VAL A 91 8.85 -6.92 13.92
C VAL A 91 10.21 -7.57 13.59
N SER A 92 10.72 -7.38 12.37
CA SER A 92 12.01 -7.93 11.93
C SER A 92 13.21 -7.32 12.65
N VAL A 93 13.08 -6.17 13.31
CA VAL A 93 14.13 -5.53 14.12
C VAL A 93 14.46 -6.37 15.35
N VAL A 94 13.48 -7.10 15.88
CA VAL A 94 13.69 -7.97 17.04
C VAL A 94 14.71 -9.06 16.71
N ASN A 95 15.74 -9.18 17.54
CA ASN A 95 16.83 -10.16 17.32
C ASN A 95 16.42 -11.59 17.69
N ASN A 96 15.28 -12.03 17.17
CA ASN A 96 14.74 -13.37 17.32
C ASN A 96 14.44 -13.95 15.91
N LYS A 97 14.80 -15.20 15.69
CA LYS A 97 14.57 -15.91 14.43
C LYS A 97 13.08 -15.95 14.05
N ILE A 98 12.22 -16.25 15.02
CA ILE A 98 10.76 -16.33 14.81
C ILE A 98 10.21 -14.96 14.45
N ALA A 99 10.60 -13.89 15.16
CA ALA A 99 10.17 -12.53 14.88
C ALA A 99 10.56 -12.10 13.46
N LYS A 100 11.78 -12.38 13.02
CA LYS A 100 12.23 -12.09 11.65
C LYS A 100 11.43 -12.83 10.59
N LEU A 101 11.07 -14.08 10.85
CA LEU A 101 10.27 -14.89 9.94
C LEU A 101 8.83 -14.39 9.87
N VAL A 102 8.24 -14.05 11.00
CA VAL A 102 6.91 -13.40 11.05
C VAL A 102 6.93 -12.06 10.33
N GLY A 103 7.94 -11.23 10.58
CA GLY A 103 8.10 -9.96 9.89
C GLY A 103 8.23 -10.12 8.37
N ALA A 104 8.98 -11.13 7.91
CA ALA A 104 9.10 -11.47 6.49
C ALA A 104 7.75 -11.85 5.88
N LEU A 105 6.96 -12.68 6.56
CA LEU A 105 5.63 -13.07 6.10
C LEU A 105 4.66 -11.88 6.02
N LEU A 106 4.68 -10.98 7.02
CA LEU A 106 3.86 -9.77 7.02
C LEU A 106 4.21 -8.84 5.85
N MET A 107 5.51 -8.68 5.56
CA MET A 107 5.97 -7.86 4.43
C MET A 107 5.54 -8.46 3.10
N ILE A 108 5.67 -9.77 2.92
CA ILE A 108 5.24 -10.46 1.70
C ILE A 108 3.72 -10.38 1.54
N ALA A 109 2.95 -10.59 2.61
CA ALA A 109 1.50 -10.44 2.59
C ALA A 109 1.08 -9.01 2.19
N GLY A 110 1.73 -8.00 2.76
CA GLY A 110 1.52 -6.60 2.37
C GLY A 110 1.85 -6.34 0.91
N ALA A 111 2.95 -6.91 0.38
CA ALA A 111 3.31 -6.81 -1.03
C ALA A 111 2.21 -7.39 -1.94
N VAL A 112 1.70 -8.57 -1.62
CA VAL A 112 0.60 -9.20 -2.38
C VAL A 112 -0.65 -8.32 -2.35
N LEU A 113 -1.02 -7.80 -1.19
CA LEU A 113 -2.18 -6.91 -1.05
C LEU A 113 -2.00 -5.61 -1.83
N MET A 114 -0.77 -5.04 -1.90
CA MET A 114 -0.49 -3.85 -2.71
C MET A 114 -0.76 -4.08 -4.20
N PHE A 115 -0.43 -5.25 -4.74
CA PHE A 115 -0.76 -5.61 -6.12
C PHE A 115 -2.26 -5.84 -6.33
N LEU A 116 -3.00 -6.14 -5.28
CA LEU A 116 -4.45 -6.32 -5.33
C LEU A 116 -5.25 -5.05 -5.00
N VAL A 117 -4.60 -3.93 -4.66
CA VAL A 117 -5.27 -2.68 -4.26
C VAL A 117 -6.41 -2.28 -5.22
N PRO A 118 -6.29 -2.36 -6.56
CA PRO A 118 -7.40 -2.01 -7.44
C PRO A 118 -8.69 -2.81 -7.19
N SER A 119 -8.57 -4.03 -6.68
CA SER A 119 -9.71 -4.90 -6.34
C SER A 119 -10.17 -4.75 -4.88
N LEU A 120 -9.39 -4.05 -4.06
CA LEU A 120 -9.65 -3.90 -2.61
C LEU A 120 -10.26 -2.54 -2.27
N VAL A 121 -10.32 -1.62 -3.23
CA VAL A 121 -10.92 -0.30 -3.06
C VAL A 121 -12.43 -0.45 -2.86
N VAL A 122 -12.97 0.30 -1.90
CA VAL A 122 -14.39 0.37 -1.60
C VAL A 122 -14.93 1.70 -2.11
N PHE A 123 -15.99 1.65 -2.91
CA PHE A 123 -16.66 2.86 -3.40
C PHE A 123 -17.53 3.49 -2.32
N ALA A 124 -17.64 4.81 -2.38
CA ALA A 124 -18.54 5.54 -1.51
C ALA A 124 -20.00 5.22 -1.87
N THR A 125 -20.86 5.11 -0.85
CA THR A 125 -22.31 4.97 -1.06
C THR A 125 -22.96 6.35 -1.10
N GLY A 126 -23.86 6.56 -2.05
CA GLY A 126 -24.63 7.80 -2.19
C GLY A 126 -26.10 7.50 -2.47
N GLU A 127 -26.97 8.46 -2.20
CA GLU A 127 -28.38 8.36 -2.59
C GLU A 127 -28.51 8.30 -4.12
N ALA A 128 -29.52 7.60 -4.60
CA ALA A 128 -29.83 7.53 -6.03
C ALA A 128 -29.95 8.94 -6.63
N LEU A 129 -29.30 9.17 -7.77
CA LEU A 129 -29.21 10.47 -8.46
C LEU A 129 -28.34 11.54 -7.76
N SER A 130 -27.65 11.21 -6.68
CA SER A 130 -26.63 12.10 -6.09
C SER A 130 -25.39 12.20 -6.98
N THR A 131 -24.61 13.28 -6.82
CA THR A 131 -23.31 13.43 -7.50
C THR A 131 -22.36 12.29 -7.17
N THR A 132 -22.44 11.75 -5.96
CA THR A 132 -21.69 10.57 -5.51
C THR A 132 -22.11 9.32 -6.30
N ALA A 133 -23.39 9.06 -6.48
CA ALA A 133 -23.88 7.91 -7.25
C ALA A 133 -23.41 7.96 -8.71
N VAL A 134 -23.47 9.12 -9.35
CA VAL A 134 -22.99 9.31 -10.72
C VAL A 134 -21.48 9.13 -10.81
N ALA A 135 -20.71 9.66 -9.86
CA ALA A 135 -19.26 9.52 -9.83
C ALA A 135 -18.84 8.06 -9.64
N VAL A 136 -19.48 7.34 -8.72
CA VAL A 136 -19.23 5.91 -8.47
C VAL A 136 -19.59 5.07 -9.68
N ALA A 137 -20.74 5.29 -10.30
CA ALA A 137 -21.15 4.57 -11.52
C ALA A 137 -20.14 4.77 -12.67
N THR A 138 -19.54 5.96 -12.78
CA THR A 138 -18.50 6.23 -13.78
C THR A 138 -17.22 5.44 -13.48
N LEU A 139 -16.84 5.28 -12.21
CA LEU A 139 -15.69 4.49 -11.80
C LEU A 139 -15.95 2.99 -11.98
N GLU A 140 -17.14 2.51 -11.64
CA GLU A 140 -17.53 1.10 -11.83
C GLU A 140 -17.56 0.69 -13.31
N ALA A 141 -17.95 1.62 -14.20
CA ALA A 141 -17.90 1.42 -15.65
C ALA A 141 -16.50 1.47 -16.24
N SER A 142 -15.49 1.88 -15.47
CA SER A 142 -14.10 2.01 -15.91
C SER A 142 -13.24 0.83 -15.41
N THR A 143 -12.07 0.65 -16.03
CA THR A 143 -11.12 -0.39 -15.63
C THR A 143 -10.15 0.14 -14.60
N ALA A 144 -10.10 -0.50 -13.44
CA ALA A 144 -9.11 -0.20 -12.40
C ALA A 144 -7.74 -0.79 -12.79
N LYS A 145 -6.70 0.04 -12.77
CA LYS A 145 -5.30 -0.34 -13.01
C LYS A 145 -4.43 0.02 -11.82
N LEU A 146 -3.35 -0.74 -11.65
CA LEU A 146 -2.33 -0.44 -10.65
C LEU A 146 -1.65 0.90 -10.94
N GLY A 147 -1.58 1.73 -9.91
CA GLY A 147 -0.78 2.95 -9.93
C GLY A 147 0.68 2.68 -9.53
N ILE A 148 1.54 3.64 -9.84
CA ILE A 148 2.99 3.52 -9.62
C ILE A 148 3.34 3.33 -8.13
N GLY A 149 2.58 3.94 -7.22
CA GLY A 149 2.79 3.82 -5.78
C GLY A 149 2.59 2.39 -5.28
N ALA A 150 1.53 1.71 -5.74
CA ALA A 150 1.27 0.31 -5.38
C ALA A 150 2.32 -0.64 -5.98
N ILE A 151 2.77 -0.38 -7.21
CA ILE A 151 3.82 -1.20 -7.88
C ILE A 151 5.14 -1.09 -7.12
N ILE A 152 5.65 0.13 -6.92
CA ILE A 152 6.94 0.34 -6.25
C ILE A 152 6.86 -0.10 -4.79
N GLY A 153 5.76 0.23 -4.09
CA GLY A 153 5.53 -0.19 -2.71
C GLY A 153 5.52 -1.72 -2.57
N GLY A 154 4.83 -2.42 -3.47
CA GLY A 154 4.79 -3.88 -3.51
C GLY A 154 6.17 -4.51 -3.76
N ILE A 155 6.96 -3.94 -4.68
CA ILE A 155 8.34 -4.37 -4.93
C ILE A 155 9.21 -4.17 -3.69
N CYS A 156 9.17 -2.98 -3.07
CA CYS A 156 9.94 -2.69 -1.84
C CYS A 156 9.56 -3.64 -0.70
N ALA A 157 8.25 -3.86 -0.48
CA ALA A 157 7.76 -4.77 0.55
C ALA A 157 8.19 -6.22 0.27
N GLY A 158 8.09 -6.68 -0.98
CA GLY A 158 8.52 -8.02 -1.38
C GLY A 158 10.02 -8.25 -1.18
N LEU A 159 10.86 -7.32 -1.63
CA LEU A 159 12.31 -7.37 -1.42
C LEU A 159 12.65 -7.34 0.07
N GLY A 160 12.00 -6.47 0.85
CA GLY A 160 12.18 -6.41 2.29
C GLY A 160 11.83 -7.72 2.98
N GLY A 161 10.73 -8.35 2.58
CA GLY A 161 10.33 -9.67 3.09
C GLY A 161 11.34 -10.77 2.76
N LEU A 162 11.88 -10.80 1.53
CA LEU A 162 12.93 -11.76 1.14
C LEU A 162 14.21 -11.55 1.95
N VAL A 163 14.65 -10.29 2.13
CA VAL A 163 15.86 -9.99 2.94
C VAL A 163 15.64 -10.36 4.41
N ALA A 164 14.46 -10.09 4.98
CA ALA A 164 14.13 -10.49 6.35
C ALA A 164 14.11 -12.02 6.52
N GLY A 165 13.51 -12.75 5.57
CA GLY A 165 13.51 -14.21 5.53
C GLY A 165 14.93 -14.78 5.44
N TYR A 166 15.77 -14.26 4.56
CA TYR A 166 17.18 -14.63 4.46
C TYR A 166 17.93 -14.38 5.77
N ALA A 167 17.71 -13.21 6.41
CA ALA A 167 18.32 -12.89 7.69
C ALA A 167 17.86 -13.81 8.83
N ALA A 168 16.65 -14.38 8.74
CA ALA A 168 16.16 -15.39 9.70
C ALA A 168 16.80 -16.76 9.51
N LEU A 169 17.17 -17.13 8.27
CA LEU A 169 17.75 -18.45 7.95
C LEU A 169 19.27 -18.51 8.17
N LYS A 170 19.96 -17.38 8.10
CA LYS A 170 21.43 -17.31 8.15
C LYS A 170 22.05 -17.52 9.55
N LYS A 171 21.28 -17.86 10.55
CA LYS A 171 21.81 -18.12 11.92
C LYS A 171 22.19 -19.56 12.15
#